data_f396e772c21fc55b959bb443b3a8e00b
#
_entry.id   f396e772c21fc55b959bb443b3a8e00b
#
_cell.length_a   1.000
_cell.length_b   1.000
_cell.length_c   1.000
_cell.angle_alpha   90.00
_cell.angle_beta   90.00
_cell.angle_gamma   90.00
#
_symmetry.space_group_name_H-M   'P 1'
#
loop_
_entity.id
_entity.type
_entity.pdbx_description
1 polymer ?
#
loop_
_entity_poly.entity_id
_entity_poly.type
_entity_poly.pdbx_seq_one_letter_code
_entity_poly.pdbx_strand_id
1 'polypeptide(L)'
;AFPYGANTRPEEIVEPSGPHPHPYWIRQSAVAAFLRDSRTAAQVWSRQGGYPGDGAYLDFHKRQWPSGLRLWRVTDAEADLMDKLVYWPDEARQRAHEQAEHFIELAAGLEGMNDGLVCCPFDAELFGHWWFEGPIWLERVLELAAPGKAVEATTPDRELANHPLLRR
;
A
#
# COMPACT_ATOMS: atom_id res chain seq x y z
N ALA A 1 1.84 10.22 -16.11
CA ALA A 1 2.22 11.54 -15.60
C ALA A 1 0.97 12.41 -15.59
N PHE A 2 0.41 12.67 -14.42
CA PHE A 2 -0.65 13.67 -14.30
C PHE A 2 -0.05 15.05 -14.54
N PRO A 3 -0.65 15.90 -15.40
CA PRO A 3 -0.18 17.27 -15.55
C PRO A 3 -0.50 18.01 -14.24
N TYR A 4 0.51 18.31 -13.46
CA TYR A 4 0.40 19.33 -12.43
C TYR A 4 0.04 20.63 -13.14
N GLY A 5 -1.20 21.09 -12.96
CA GLY A 5 -1.63 22.39 -13.45
C GLY A 5 -0.75 23.48 -12.83
N ALA A 6 -0.11 24.25 -13.67
CA ALA A 6 0.96 25.19 -13.35
C ALA A 6 0.53 26.44 -12.55
N ASN A 7 -0.54 26.42 -11.74
CA ASN A 7 -1.04 27.63 -11.05
C ASN A 7 -1.68 27.43 -9.67
N THR A 8 -1.53 26.27 -9.01
CA THR A 8 -1.90 26.17 -7.59
C THR A 8 -0.69 26.54 -6.74
N ARG A 9 -0.77 27.62 -5.97
CA ARG A 9 0.25 27.95 -4.98
C ARG A 9 0.28 26.83 -3.93
N PRO A 10 1.48 26.39 -3.47
CA PRO A 10 1.60 25.31 -2.47
C PRO A 10 0.79 25.52 -1.18
N GLU A 11 0.52 26.75 -0.84
CA GLU A 11 -0.24 27.21 0.34
C GLU A 11 -1.76 27.00 0.24
N GLU A 12 -2.28 26.70 -0.96
CA GLU A 12 -3.73 26.44 -1.18
C GLU A 12 -4.08 24.95 -1.18
N ILE A 13 -3.07 24.06 -1.10
CA ILE A 13 -3.29 22.63 -0.92
C ILE A 13 -3.45 22.39 0.59
N VAL A 14 -4.63 22.67 1.10
CA VAL A 14 -5.02 22.15 2.42
C VAL A 14 -5.24 20.66 2.22
N GLU A 15 -4.27 19.84 2.60
CA GLU A 15 -4.50 18.40 2.74
C GLU A 15 -5.64 18.23 3.76
N PRO A 16 -6.75 17.61 3.37
CA PRO A 16 -7.82 17.36 4.31
C PRO A 16 -7.23 16.50 5.44
N SER A 17 -7.17 17.04 6.63
CA SER A 17 -6.70 16.32 7.81
C SER A 17 -7.79 15.36 8.27
N GLY A 18 -7.58 14.06 8.11
CA GLY A 18 -8.46 13.02 8.62
C GLY A 18 -8.79 11.93 7.59
N PRO A 19 -9.48 10.87 8.03
CA PRO A 19 -9.94 9.81 7.13
C PRO A 19 -10.95 10.36 6.12
N HIS A 20 -10.85 9.89 4.87
CA HIS A 20 -11.76 10.25 3.78
C HIS A 20 -12.78 9.13 3.57
N PRO A 21 -13.89 9.10 4.33
CA PRO A 21 -14.78 7.94 4.38
C PRO A 21 -15.56 7.69 3.09
N HIS A 22 -15.52 8.63 2.14
CA HIS A 22 -16.32 8.53 0.91
C HIS A 22 -15.59 9.13 -0.29
N PRO A 23 -15.92 8.70 -1.53
CA PRO A 23 -15.44 9.36 -2.74
C PRO A 23 -16.00 10.79 -2.87
N TYR A 24 -15.25 11.67 -3.49
CA TYR A 24 -15.63 13.07 -3.75
C TYR A 24 -15.93 13.28 -5.22
N TRP A 25 -17.07 13.91 -5.53
CA TRP A 25 -17.35 14.34 -6.89
C TRP A 25 -16.68 15.69 -7.15
N ILE A 26 -15.91 15.76 -8.24
CA ILE A 26 -15.30 17.03 -8.66
C ILE A 26 -16.42 17.92 -9.21
N ARG A 27 -16.53 19.11 -8.62
CA ARG A 27 -17.60 20.06 -8.95
C ARG A 27 -17.67 20.34 -10.45
N GLN A 28 -18.88 20.30 -11.00
CA GLN A 28 -19.18 20.53 -12.40
C GLN A 28 -18.55 19.49 -13.38
N SER A 29 -18.17 18.35 -12.91
CA SER A 29 -17.67 17.25 -13.73
C SER A 29 -18.39 15.93 -13.42
N ALA A 30 -18.23 14.93 -14.29
CA ALA A 30 -18.65 13.56 -14.05
C ALA A 30 -17.51 12.69 -13.45
N VAL A 31 -16.53 13.32 -12.80
CA VAL A 31 -15.33 12.64 -12.26
C VAL A 31 -15.44 12.53 -10.75
N ALA A 32 -15.23 11.33 -10.24
CA ALA A 32 -15.08 11.08 -8.81
C ALA A 32 -13.60 10.96 -8.42
N ALA A 33 -13.24 11.49 -7.26
CA ALA A 33 -11.91 11.38 -6.68
C ALA A 33 -11.95 10.47 -5.45
N PHE A 34 -11.04 9.50 -5.40
CA PHE A 34 -10.78 8.65 -4.25
C PHE A 34 -9.48 9.12 -3.63
N LEU A 35 -9.54 9.63 -2.41
CA LEU A 35 -8.36 10.17 -1.75
C LEU A 35 -7.59 9.06 -1.02
N ARG A 36 -6.28 9.05 -1.21
CA ARG A 36 -5.39 8.07 -0.59
C ARG A 36 -5.35 8.25 0.93
N ASP A 37 -5.49 7.16 1.67
CA ASP A 37 -5.18 7.17 3.10
C ASP A 37 -3.67 7.23 3.32
N SER A 38 -3.21 8.21 4.09
CA SER A 38 -1.78 8.48 4.30
C SER A 38 -1.10 7.47 5.21
N ARG A 39 -1.82 6.87 6.17
CA ARG A 39 -1.26 5.93 7.14
C ARG A 39 -1.00 4.57 6.50
N THR A 40 -1.99 4.02 5.81
CA THR A 40 -1.84 2.77 5.07
C THR A 40 -0.82 2.91 3.94
N ALA A 41 -0.79 4.07 3.27
CA ALA A 41 0.23 4.36 2.27
C ALA A 41 1.64 4.43 2.87
N ALA A 42 1.83 5.11 4.02
CA ALA A 42 3.13 5.20 4.68
C ALA A 42 3.63 3.82 5.13
N GLN A 43 2.73 2.93 5.59
CA GLN A 43 3.10 1.59 6.01
C GLN A 43 3.69 0.73 4.87
N VAL A 44 3.33 1.01 3.64
CA VAL A 44 3.89 0.32 2.45
C VAL A 44 5.07 1.11 1.86
N TRP A 45 4.94 2.44 1.72
CA TRP A 45 5.93 3.25 1.00
C TRP A 45 7.04 3.85 1.85
N SER A 46 6.96 3.79 3.19
CA SER A 46 7.99 4.37 4.04
C SER A 46 9.33 3.66 3.84
N ARG A 47 10.37 4.45 3.58
CA ARG A 47 11.74 3.94 3.48
C ARG A 47 12.26 3.40 4.83
N GLN A 48 11.79 3.96 5.95
CA GLN A 48 12.26 3.61 7.28
C GLN A 48 11.47 2.46 7.91
N GLY A 49 10.18 2.33 7.61
CA GLY A 49 9.30 1.36 8.28
C GLY A 49 8.27 0.70 7.38
N GLY A 50 8.36 0.90 6.05
CA GLY A 50 7.48 0.24 5.09
C GLY A 50 7.79 -1.25 4.96
N TYR A 51 6.76 -2.03 4.72
CA TYR A 51 6.89 -3.49 4.58
C TYR A 51 7.99 -3.94 3.60
N PRO A 52 8.11 -3.35 2.40
CA PRO A 52 9.10 -3.81 1.40
C PRO A 52 10.56 -3.75 1.86
N GLY A 53 10.85 -2.96 2.91
CA GLY A 53 12.18 -2.83 3.49
C GLY A 53 12.49 -3.84 4.61
N ASP A 54 11.59 -4.78 4.90
CA ASP A 54 11.78 -5.76 5.97
C ASP A 54 13.00 -6.65 5.73
N GLY A 55 13.75 -6.89 6.80
CA GLY A 55 15.00 -7.64 6.77
C GLY A 55 14.90 -9.08 6.27
N ALA A 56 13.71 -9.69 6.34
CA ALA A 56 13.46 -11.05 5.88
C ALA A 56 13.28 -11.16 4.35
N TYR A 57 12.96 -10.07 3.67
CA TYR A 57 12.62 -10.08 2.26
C TYR A 57 13.81 -10.15 1.32
N LEU A 58 13.56 -10.58 0.08
CA LEU A 58 14.58 -10.73 -0.94
C LEU A 58 15.17 -9.36 -1.32
N ASP A 59 16.49 -9.23 -1.18
CA ASP A 59 17.17 -8.00 -1.55
C ASP A 59 17.10 -7.74 -3.06
N PHE A 60 16.69 -6.52 -3.41
CA PHE A 60 16.56 -6.13 -4.81
C PHE A 60 17.91 -5.85 -5.47
N HIS A 61 18.90 -5.35 -4.72
CA HIS A 61 20.14 -4.81 -5.27
C HIS A 61 21.26 -5.85 -5.37
N LYS A 62 21.43 -6.72 -4.35
CA LYS A 62 22.52 -7.69 -4.31
C LYS A 62 22.24 -8.86 -5.24
N ARG A 63 23.14 -9.07 -6.20
CA ARG A 63 23.07 -10.14 -7.20
C ARG A 63 24.35 -10.95 -7.24
N GLN A 64 24.23 -12.24 -7.50
CA GLN A 64 25.39 -13.09 -7.74
C GLN A 64 25.89 -12.90 -9.16
N TRP A 65 27.15 -12.57 -9.29
CA TRP A 65 27.81 -12.49 -10.58
C TRP A 65 28.41 -13.85 -11.00
N PRO A 66 28.31 -14.30 -12.28
CA PRO A 66 27.65 -13.63 -13.44
C PRO A 66 26.20 -14.00 -13.66
N SER A 67 25.60 -14.87 -12.82
CA SER A 67 24.26 -15.44 -13.01
C SER A 67 23.14 -14.40 -12.91
N GLY A 68 23.34 -13.31 -12.16
CA GLY A 68 22.31 -12.32 -11.87
C GLY A 68 21.28 -12.78 -10.83
N LEU A 69 21.44 -13.98 -10.24
CA LEU A 69 20.52 -14.51 -9.23
C LEU A 69 20.52 -13.67 -7.95
N ARG A 70 19.35 -13.52 -7.36
CA ARG A 70 19.15 -12.91 -6.05
C ARG A 70 19.07 -14.01 -5.01
N LEU A 71 20.00 -14.04 -4.07
CA LEU A 71 20.15 -15.11 -3.06
C LEU A 71 20.18 -14.54 -1.64
N TRP A 72 20.09 -13.23 -1.49
CA TRP A 72 20.26 -12.55 -0.20
C TRP A 72 18.98 -11.84 0.20
N ARG A 73 18.77 -11.71 1.51
CA ARG A 73 17.70 -10.90 2.07
C ARG A 73 18.19 -9.48 2.36
N VAL A 74 17.25 -8.57 2.57
CA VAL A 74 17.53 -7.17 2.97
C VAL A 74 18.39 -7.13 4.22
N THR A 75 18.15 -8.02 5.19
CA THR A 75 18.89 -8.18 6.45
C THR A 75 18.63 -7.02 7.39
N ASP A 76 19.06 -5.83 7.01
CA ASP A 76 18.89 -4.58 7.73
C ASP A 76 18.95 -3.42 6.73
N ALA A 77 18.28 -2.30 7.04
CA ALA A 77 18.23 -1.13 6.17
C ALA A 77 19.62 -0.48 5.94
N GLU A 78 20.54 -0.66 6.88
CA GLU A 78 21.89 -0.10 6.86
C GLU A 78 22.97 -1.15 6.53
N ALA A 79 22.57 -2.42 6.32
CA ALA A 79 23.52 -3.49 6.01
C ALA A 79 24.19 -3.28 4.66
N ASP A 80 25.53 -3.28 4.65
CA ASP A 80 26.30 -3.25 3.43
C ASP A 80 26.03 -4.51 2.58
N LEU A 81 26.23 -4.41 1.27
CA LEU A 81 26.04 -5.55 0.36
C LEU A 81 26.85 -6.78 0.74
N MET A 82 27.99 -6.60 1.44
CA MET A 82 28.83 -7.72 1.88
C MET A 82 28.26 -8.45 3.09
N ASP A 83 27.47 -7.75 3.93
CA ASP A 83 26.96 -8.27 5.21
C ASP A 83 25.56 -8.85 5.11
N LYS A 84 24.96 -8.84 3.91
CA LYS A 84 23.61 -9.38 3.70
C LYS A 84 23.58 -10.88 3.87
N LEU A 85 22.60 -11.36 4.63
CA LEU A 85 22.37 -12.77 4.95
C LEU A 85 21.64 -13.49 3.80
N VAL A 86 21.68 -14.80 3.82
CA VAL A 86 20.98 -15.64 2.84
C VAL A 86 19.47 -15.49 3.00
N TYR A 87 18.78 -15.45 1.87
CA TYR A 87 17.32 -15.39 1.80
C TYR A 87 16.67 -16.75 2.11
N TRP A 88 15.62 -16.73 2.94
CA TRP A 88 14.82 -17.88 3.31
C TRP A 88 13.36 -17.67 2.90
N PRO A 89 12.87 -18.37 1.85
CA PRO A 89 11.52 -18.14 1.31
C PRO A 89 10.40 -18.37 2.32
N ASP A 90 10.53 -19.35 3.19
CA ASP A 90 9.48 -19.67 4.17
C ASP A 90 9.37 -18.59 5.27
N GLU A 91 10.52 -18.08 5.75
CA GLU A 91 10.56 -16.95 6.68
C GLU A 91 9.94 -15.70 6.05
N ALA A 92 10.29 -15.40 4.81
CA ALA A 92 9.76 -14.26 4.08
C ALA A 92 8.24 -14.38 3.83
N ARG A 93 7.76 -15.57 3.50
CA ARG A 93 6.33 -15.85 3.34
C ARG A 93 5.56 -15.64 4.65
N GLN A 94 6.05 -16.20 5.75
CA GLN A 94 5.45 -15.99 7.06
C GLN A 94 5.39 -14.51 7.41
N ARG A 95 6.47 -13.79 7.18
CA ARG A 95 6.55 -12.35 7.43
C ARG A 95 5.54 -11.55 6.60
N ALA A 96 5.37 -11.91 5.33
CA ALA A 96 4.36 -11.30 4.46
C ALA A 96 2.94 -11.52 4.99
N HIS A 97 2.62 -12.70 5.51
CA HIS A 97 1.31 -12.99 6.13
C HIS A 97 1.09 -12.16 7.41
N GLU A 98 2.07 -12.09 8.31
CA GLU A 98 2.00 -11.28 9.52
C GLU A 98 1.77 -9.79 9.21
N GLN A 99 2.47 -9.28 8.19
CA GLN A 99 2.32 -7.90 7.76
C GLN A 99 0.98 -7.65 7.04
N ALA A 100 0.41 -8.62 6.38
CA ALA A 100 -0.94 -8.52 5.82
C ALA A 100 -2.00 -8.44 6.93
N GLU A 101 -1.85 -9.23 7.99
CA GLU A 101 -2.71 -9.18 9.18
C GLU A 101 -2.63 -7.80 9.86
N HIS A 102 -1.41 -7.30 10.10
CA HIS A 102 -1.19 -5.96 10.63
C HIS A 102 -1.79 -4.86 9.74
N PHE A 103 -1.71 -5.01 8.40
CA PHE A 103 -2.30 -4.04 7.48
C PHE A 103 -3.83 -3.98 7.58
N ILE A 104 -4.48 -5.13 7.73
CA ILE A 104 -5.93 -5.21 7.95
C ILE A 104 -6.33 -4.61 9.31
N GLU A 105 -5.55 -4.86 10.36
CA GLU A 105 -5.77 -4.24 11.67
C GLU A 105 -5.62 -2.72 11.60
N LEU A 106 -4.60 -2.24 10.90
CA LEU A 106 -4.39 -0.82 10.65
C LEU A 106 -5.57 -0.20 9.90
N ALA A 107 -6.06 -0.84 8.85
CA ALA A 107 -7.21 -0.38 8.06
C ALA A 107 -8.49 -0.37 8.90
N ALA A 108 -8.74 -1.42 9.70
CA ALA A 108 -9.90 -1.53 10.58
C ALA A 108 -9.85 -0.53 11.75
N GLY A 109 -8.66 -0.20 12.25
CA GLY A 109 -8.44 0.71 13.38
C GLY A 109 -8.49 2.20 13.04
N LEU A 110 -8.89 2.58 11.82
CA LEU A 110 -9.02 3.98 11.44
C LEU A 110 -10.20 4.61 12.17
N GLU A 111 -9.93 5.45 13.18
CA GLU A 111 -10.95 6.08 14.01
C GLU A 111 -11.96 6.89 13.16
N GLY A 112 -13.25 6.75 13.46
CA GLY A 112 -14.35 7.45 12.78
C GLY A 112 -14.79 6.82 11.46
N MET A 113 -14.34 5.62 11.13
CA MET A 113 -14.61 4.92 9.86
C MET A 113 -15.64 3.78 10.00
N ASN A 114 -16.66 3.92 10.86
CA ASN A 114 -17.82 3.05 10.73
C ASN A 114 -18.47 3.32 9.35
N ASP A 115 -18.44 2.35 8.46
CA ASP A 115 -18.82 2.45 7.04
C ASP A 115 -17.93 3.38 6.17
N GLY A 116 -16.65 3.54 6.51
CA GLY A 116 -15.74 4.36 5.74
C GLY A 116 -14.96 3.61 4.67
N LEU A 117 -14.44 4.35 3.69
CA LEU A 117 -13.60 3.84 2.61
C LEU A 117 -12.11 4.13 2.90
N VAL A 118 -11.27 3.08 2.86
CA VAL A 118 -9.81 3.21 2.89
C VAL A 118 -9.27 3.01 1.48
N CYS A 119 -8.75 4.06 0.87
CA CYS A 119 -8.20 4.01 -0.48
C CYS A 119 -6.67 3.87 -0.42
N CYS A 120 -6.17 2.75 -0.93
CA CYS A 120 -4.75 2.37 -0.93
C CYS A 120 -4.23 2.18 -2.36
N PRO A 121 -3.94 3.26 -3.11
CA PRO A 121 -3.39 3.14 -4.45
C PRO A 121 -1.90 2.79 -4.38
N PHE A 122 -1.53 1.72 -5.05
CA PHE A 122 -0.15 1.26 -5.19
C PHE A 122 0.21 1.06 -6.65
N ASP A 123 1.47 1.30 -7.00
CA ASP A 123 1.98 0.99 -8.32
C ASP A 123 2.05 -0.53 -8.51
N ALA A 124 1.58 -1.01 -9.66
CA ALA A 124 1.56 -2.44 -9.96
C ALA A 124 2.96 -3.08 -9.93
N GLU A 125 3.99 -2.33 -10.34
CA GLU A 125 5.38 -2.81 -10.32
C GLU A 125 5.95 -2.98 -8.90
N LEU A 126 5.31 -2.44 -7.87
CA LEU A 126 5.72 -2.72 -6.51
C LEU A 126 5.67 -4.23 -6.24
N PHE A 127 4.59 -4.89 -6.68
CA PHE A 127 4.31 -6.29 -6.38
C PHE A 127 5.05 -7.23 -7.34
N GLY A 128 6.05 -7.96 -6.78
CA GLY A 128 6.85 -8.94 -7.51
C GLY A 128 8.10 -8.37 -8.20
N HIS A 129 8.16 -7.07 -8.51
CA HIS A 129 9.35 -6.45 -9.07
C HIS A 129 10.21 -5.77 -8.00
N TRP A 130 9.73 -4.69 -7.39
CA TRP A 130 10.45 -3.98 -6.31
C TRP A 130 10.38 -4.73 -4.99
N TRP A 131 9.25 -5.32 -4.70
CA TRP A 131 8.99 -6.16 -3.53
C TRP A 131 8.60 -7.55 -3.98
N PHE A 132 9.54 -8.50 -3.92
CA PHE A 132 9.37 -9.85 -4.43
C PHE A 132 8.22 -10.59 -3.75
N GLU A 133 8.05 -10.41 -2.43
CA GLU A 133 6.99 -11.02 -1.63
C GLU A 133 5.66 -10.26 -1.69
N GLY A 134 5.64 -9.10 -2.35
CA GLY A 134 4.44 -8.26 -2.48
C GLY A 134 3.20 -9.00 -2.98
N PRO A 135 3.27 -9.90 -3.98
CA PRO A 135 2.12 -10.71 -4.39
C PRO A 135 1.58 -11.62 -3.29
N ILE A 136 2.45 -12.21 -2.46
CA ILE A 136 2.06 -13.08 -1.33
C ILE A 136 1.32 -12.24 -0.27
N TRP A 137 1.87 -11.07 0.03
CA TRP A 137 1.23 -10.12 0.94
C TRP A 137 -0.14 -9.68 0.43
N LEU A 138 -0.24 -9.30 -0.85
CA LEU A 138 -1.49 -8.83 -1.46
C LEU A 138 -2.56 -9.93 -1.48
N GLU A 139 -2.18 -11.17 -1.83
CA GLU A 139 -3.06 -12.32 -1.77
C GLU A 139 -3.65 -12.48 -0.36
N ARG A 140 -2.80 -12.43 0.66
CA ARG A 140 -3.23 -12.55 2.06
C ARG A 140 -4.12 -11.39 2.51
N VAL A 141 -3.82 -10.16 2.10
CA VAL A 141 -4.69 -8.99 2.36
C VAL A 141 -6.08 -9.20 1.77
N LEU A 142 -6.18 -9.67 0.51
CA LEU A 142 -7.46 -9.92 -0.15
C LEU A 142 -8.25 -11.07 0.50
N GLU A 143 -7.57 -12.12 0.97
CA GLU A 143 -8.21 -13.19 1.75
C GLU A 143 -8.82 -12.67 3.06
N LEU A 144 -8.09 -11.81 3.76
CA LEU A 144 -8.52 -11.24 5.03
C LEU A 144 -9.61 -10.17 4.85
N ALA A 145 -9.63 -9.50 3.70
CA ALA A 145 -10.64 -8.51 3.32
C ALA A 145 -11.81 -9.12 2.51
N ALA A 146 -12.12 -10.39 2.75
CA ALA A 146 -13.23 -11.09 2.11
C ALA A 146 -14.60 -10.57 2.61
N PRO A 147 -15.69 -10.77 1.84
CA PRO A 147 -17.03 -10.36 2.24
C PRO A 147 -17.43 -10.81 3.65
N GLY A 148 -18.00 -9.90 4.44
CA GLY A 148 -18.44 -10.15 5.82
C GLY A 148 -17.33 -10.09 6.87
N LYS A 149 -16.14 -9.65 6.52
CA LYS A 149 -15.04 -9.37 7.46
C LYS A 149 -15.10 -7.91 7.96
N ALA A 150 -14.28 -7.59 8.98
CA ALA A 150 -14.18 -6.25 9.53
C ALA A 150 -13.73 -5.20 8.49
N VAL A 151 -12.91 -5.59 7.54
CA VAL A 151 -12.56 -4.85 6.34
C VAL A 151 -13.01 -5.67 5.14
N GLU A 152 -13.71 -5.07 4.20
CA GLU A 152 -14.15 -5.72 2.96
C GLU A 152 -13.52 -5.03 1.75
N ALA A 153 -12.89 -5.83 0.88
CA ALA A 153 -12.35 -5.30 -0.38
C ALA A 153 -13.49 -4.92 -1.34
N THR A 154 -13.38 -3.74 -1.93
CA THR A 154 -14.38 -3.19 -2.86
C THR A 154 -13.73 -2.62 -4.12
N THR A 155 -14.53 -2.14 -5.05
CA THR A 155 -14.06 -1.46 -6.26
C THR A 155 -14.65 -0.05 -6.34
N PRO A 156 -13.97 0.89 -7.04
CA PRO A 156 -14.49 2.23 -7.22
C PRO A 156 -15.92 2.27 -7.77
N ASP A 157 -16.25 1.41 -8.73
CA ASP A 157 -17.59 1.36 -9.32
C ASP A 157 -18.65 0.93 -8.32
N ARG A 158 -18.33 -0.06 -7.47
CA ARG A 158 -19.23 -0.54 -6.41
C ARG A 158 -19.48 0.56 -5.37
N GLU A 159 -18.41 1.26 -4.96
CA GLU A 159 -18.56 2.37 -4.03
C GLU A 159 -19.38 3.53 -4.59
N LEU A 160 -19.18 3.89 -5.84
CA LEU A 160 -19.97 4.93 -6.47
C LEU A 160 -21.45 4.55 -6.65
N ALA A 161 -21.75 3.25 -6.83
CA ALA A 161 -23.11 2.76 -6.88
C ALA A 161 -23.81 2.80 -5.50
N ASN A 162 -23.07 2.50 -4.44
CA ASN A 162 -23.57 2.51 -3.07
C ASN A 162 -23.71 3.93 -2.49
N HIS A 163 -22.88 4.87 -2.97
CA HIS A 163 -22.82 6.26 -2.49
C HIS A 163 -23.05 7.27 -3.63
N PRO A 164 -24.24 7.27 -4.28
CA PRO A 164 -24.44 8.03 -5.50
C PRO A 164 -24.42 9.56 -5.37
N LEU A 165 -24.40 10.11 -4.15
CA LEU A 165 -24.66 11.53 -3.96
C LEU A 165 -23.85 12.19 -2.83
N LEU A 166 -22.55 12.27 -2.93
CA LEU A 166 -21.80 13.36 -2.29
C LEU A 166 -21.36 14.39 -3.33
N ARG A 167 -22.35 14.99 -4.01
CA ARG A 167 -22.14 16.21 -4.81
C ARG A 167 -22.04 17.39 -3.85
N ARG A 168 -20.86 17.83 -3.57
CA ARG A 168 -20.61 19.14 -2.94
C ARG A 168 -20.01 20.10 -3.94
#